data_f29dce0837d0e76067a4c08a64c1059d
#
_entry.id   f29dce0837d0e76067a4c08a64c1059d
#
_cell.length_a   1.000
_cell.length_b   1.000
_cell.length_c   1.000
_cell.angle_alpha   90.00
_cell.angle_beta   90.00
_cell.angle_gamma   90.00
#
_symmetry.space_group_name_H-M   'P 1'
#
loop_
_entity.id
_entity.type
_entity.pdbx_description
1 polymer ?
#
loop_
_entity_poly.entity_id
_entity_poly.type
_entity_poly.pdbx_seq_one_letter_code
_entity_poly.pdbx_strand_id
1 'polypeptide(L)'
;MSMTIMSRMCESIENVTPTRKKEIISATLSSLSTEDRIAMVKLLAMEYDRNNIGEKKAIKWLANIYNVFEDEIEEEAEKWLDLGEGMLQFLYYDKPHLDMSLQQMIALLELDCSSMKSDAYSEIGRNITSMSNLQIKWFIRYWLRTPRNGINTSMVEKSMSLLYDKDISKFSKTNSLSSMVMYLDNDKDPPEHTHGAYIKPMLAKSYTGKLPDRFIIDTKYDGNRYQIHKADDIIVFNRKGKVVTDQYPDVVSWGSKFDANKFVIDCEIFPIDEVGNPTAHQKLGTRVHSKDKQKAVSDCPVQLVVFDCMSYMGNAQLNQPYDVRLEVMKKFVPEEYQARMFEHGNIEAAYNVAINGGFEGIMIKDLDATYESKRSKALLKHKPPRIELDVVITSGKHGSGKRAGVVATYGVSVKEEGAGYVEVGSVGSGISEVEMDALSVKLKRIVESYDNGTYFFLPRIVLEITSDAVTKNQDGTYGLRFPRIIRIREDKYPSDCNTIQDIERYCSNI
;
A
#
# COMPACT_ATOMS: atom_id res chain seq x y z
N MET A 1 6.33 25.10 -17.94
CA MET A 1 7.62 25.16 -17.26
C MET A 1 8.30 23.82 -17.29
N SER A 2 9.60 23.84 -17.17
CA SER A 2 10.44 22.78 -17.60
C SER A 2 10.71 21.73 -16.53
N MET A 3 10.85 20.49 -16.97
CA MET A 3 11.40 19.40 -16.22
C MET A 3 12.79 19.72 -15.62
N THR A 4 13.56 20.61 -16.27
CA THR A 4 14.85 21.09 -15.76
C THR A 4 14.74 21.74 -14.39
N ILE A 5 13.72 22.58 -14.14
CA ILE A 5 13.55 23.22 -12.82
C ILE A 5 13.19 22.19 -11.76
N MET A 6 12.30 21.25 -12.07
CA MET A 6 11.94 20.18 -11.16
C MET A 6 13.17 19.31 -10.83
N SER A 7 13.95 18.91 -11.83
CA SER A 7 15.15 18.10 -11.64
C SER A 7 16.20 18.81 -10.79
N ARG A 8 16.47 20.07 -11.04
CA ARG A 8 17.41 20.89 -10.23
C ARG A 8 16.92 21.12 -8.81
N MET A 9 15.63 21.39 -8.62
CA MET A 9 15.05 21.48 -7.28
C MET A 9 15.21 20.16 -6.53
N CYS A 10 14.82 19.04 -7.13
CA CYS A 10 14.94 17.71 -6.50
C CYS A 10 16.39 17.38 -6.12
N GLU A 11 17.37 17.71 -6.98
CA GLU A 11 18.79 17.54 -6.70
C GLU A 11 19.23 18.39 -5.50
N SER A 12 18.82 19.65 -5.46
CA SER A 12 19.20 20.61 -4.41
C SER A 12 18.70 20.24 -3.02
N ILE A 13 17.64 19.42 -2.93
CA ILE A 13 17.00 19.09 -1.65
C ILE A 13 17.38 17.72 -1.11
N GLU A 14 18.15 16.88 -1.83
CA GLU A 14 18.45 15.52 -1.36
C GLU A 14 19.08 15.50 0.04
N ASN A 15 20.01 16.40 0.31
CA ASN A 15 20.82 16.40 1.54
C ASN A 15 20.52 17.57 2.50
N VAL A 16 19.35 18.20 2.42
CA VAL A 16 18.98 19.32 3.30
C VAL A 16 17.95 18.91 4.36
N THR A 17 17.84 19.70 5.41
CA THR A 17 16.91 19.46 6.52
C THR A 17 15.44 19.52 6.06
N PRO A 18 14.53 18.83 6.73
CA PRO A 18 13.11 18.86 6.38
C PRO A 18 12.49 20.26 6.36
N THR A 19 12.95 21.16 7.23
CA THR A 19 12.49 22.55 7.24
C THR A 19 12.94 23.29 5.98
N ARG A 20 14.21 23.18 5.64
CA ARG A 20 14.76 23.81 4.44
C ARG A 20 14.16 23.25 3.15
N LYS A 21 13.85 21.93 3.10
CA LYS A 21 13.12 21.33 1.98
C LYS A 21 11.78 22.04 1.72
N LYS A 22 10.99 22.27 2.77
CA LYS A 22 9.69 22.92 2.65
C LYS A 22 9.80 24.36 2.09
N GLU A 23 10.81 25.11 2.56
CA GLU A 23 11.06 26.46 2.06
C GLU A 23 11.44 26.46 0.57
N ILE A 24 12.33 25.55 0.15
CA ILE A 24 12.74 25.43 -1.26
C ILE A 24 11.56 25.03 -2.13
N ILE A 25 10.76 24.06 -1.72
CA ILE A 25 9.55 23.63 -2.45
C ILE A 25 8.56 24.80 -2.56
N SER A 26 8.28 25.51 -1.45
CA SER A 26 7.38 26.66 -1.42
C SER A 26 7.86 27.77 -2.37
N ALA A 27 9.15 28.14 -2.31
CA ALA A 27 9.75 29.15 -3.19
C ALA A 27 9.72 28.74 -4.66
N THR A 28 9.97 27.44 -4.96
CA THR A 28 9.84 26.93 -6.33
C THR A 28 8.40 27.04 -6.81
N LEU A 29 7.43 26.58 -6.02
CA LEU A 29 6.01 26.65 -6.38
C LEU A 29 5.54 28.08 -6.61
N SER A 30 6.03 29.07 -5.83
CA SER A 30 5.66 30.48 -5.99
C SER A 30 6.09 31.07 -7.33
N SER A 31 7.18 30.57 -7.91
CA SER A 31 7.71 31.04 -9.20
C SER A 31 6.98 30.48 -10.43
N LEU A 32 6.02 29.55 -10.23
CA LEU A 32 5.33 28.82 -11.29
C LEU A 32 3.98 29.48 -11.67
N SER A 33 3.58 29.28 -12.93
CA SER A 33 2.19 29.50 -13.35
C SER A 33 1.26 28.50 -12.61
N THR A 34 -0.03 28.80 -12.52
CA THR A 34 -1.01 27.90 -11.91
C THR A 34 -0.98 26.48 -12.51
N GLU A 35 -0.90 26.37 -13.84
CA GLU A 35 -0.86 25.08 -14.54
C GLU A 35 0.40 24.29 -14.19
N ASP A 36 1.56 24.94 -14.20
CA ASP A 36 2.83 24.31 -13.84
C ASP A 36 2.90 23.96 -12.35
N ARG A 37 2.29 24.79 -11.50
CA ARG A 37 2.17 24.53 -10.05
C ARG A 37 1.31 23.29 -9.78
N ILE A 38 0.17 23.15 -10.48
CA ILE A 38 -0.65 21.94 -10.43
C ILE A 38 0.18 20.71 -10.81
N ALA A 39 0.89 20.77 -11.94
CA ALA A 39 1.72 19.66 -12.41
C ALA A 39 2.87 19.33 -11.44
N MET A 40 3.54 20.35 -10.89
CA MET A 40 4.60 20.16 -9.90
C MET A 40 4.06 19.50 -8.62
N VAL A 41 2.95 19.99 -8.08
CA VAL A 41 2.31 19.40 -6.89
C VAL A 41 1.88 17.95 -7.17
N LYS A 42 1.27 17.68 -8.34
CA LYS A 42 0.88 16.33 -8.77
C LYS A 42 2.07 15.37 -8.78
N LEU A 43 3.22 15.80 -9.30
CA LEU A 43 4.46 15.01 -9.30
C LEU A 43 5.00 14.79 -7.89
N LEU A 44 5.22 15.87 -7.12
CA LEU A 44 5.80 15.77 -5.78
C LEU A 44 4.95 14.99 -4.79
N ALA A 45 3.63 15.09 -4.90
CA ALA A 45 2.67 14.32 -4.09
C ALA A 45 2.41 12.90 -4.63
N MET A 46 2.99 12.54 -5.79
CA MET A 46 2.79 11.24 -6.46
C MET A 46 1.32 10.99 -6.85
N GLU A 47 0.58 12.03 -7.20
CA GLU A 47 -0.84 12.03 -7.56
C GLU A 47 -1.08 11.74 -9.06
N TYR A 48 -0.29 10.88 -9.67
CA TYR A 48 -0.43 10.39 -11.05
C TYR A 48 -0.62 8.88 -11.07
N ASP A 49 -1.20 8.36 -12.16
CA ASP A 49 -1.55 6.97 -12.28
C ASP A 49 -0.33 6.04 -12.32
N ARG A 50 -0.53 4.78 -11.97
CA ARG A 50 0.54 3.77 -12.01
C ARG A 50 0.67 3.20 -13.42
N ASN A 51 1.91 3.06 -13.86
CA ASN A 51 2.33 2.61 -15.17
C ASN A 51 2.73 1.13 -15.30
N ASN A 52 2.55 0.33 -14.26
CA ASN A 52 2.86 -1.10 -14.24
C ASN A 52 4.32 -1.46 -14.62
N ILE A 53 5.27 -0.56 -14.38
CA ILE A 53 6.70 -0.79 -14.60
C ILE A 53 7.38 -1.20 -13.29
N GLY A 54 8.22 -2.24 -13.35
CA GLY A 54 9.15 -2.62 -12.27
C GLY A 54 10.59 -2.41 -12.74
N GLU A 55 11.54 -2.37 -11.81
CA GLU A 55 12.94 -2.04 -12.07
C GLU A 55 13.58 -2.93 -13.14
N LYS A 56 13.44 -4.26 -13.06
CA LYS A 56 13.95 -5.19 -14.09
C LYS A 56 13.41 -4.90 -15.48
N LYS A 57 12.15 -4.53 -15.58
CA LYS A 57 11.53 -4.17 -16.86
C LYS A 57 12.01 -2.82 -17.36
N ALA A 58 12.23 -1.86 -16.46
CA ALA A 58 12.79 -0.56 -16.80
C ALA A 58 14.22 -0.72 -17.32
N ILE A 59 15.07 -1.54 -16.69
CA ILE A 59 16.42 -1.88 -17.17
C ILE A 59 16.36 -2.43 -18.60
N LYS A 60 15.52 -3.43 -18.83
CA LYS A 60 15.31 -4.00 -20.17
C LYS A 60 14.89 -2.98 -21.22
N TRP A 61 13.98 -2.06 -20.85
CA TRP A 61 13.55 -1.01 -21.77
C TRP A 61 14.67 -0.01 -22.05
N LEU A 62 15.41 0.40 -21.04
CA LEU A 62 16.55 1.33 -21.17
C LEU A 62 17.67 0.70 -22.01
N ALA A 63 18.02 -0.56 -21.76
CA ALA A 63 19.01 -1.27 -22.52
C ALA A 63 18.68 -1.29 -24.03
N ASN A 64 17.44 -1.60 -24.38
CA ASN A 64 16.99 -1.56 -25.76
C ASN A 64 16.95 -0.13 -26.36
N ILE A 65 16.55 0.88 -25.57
CA ILE A 65 16.50 2.28 -26.03
C ILE A 65 17.90 2.81 -26.32
N TYR A 66 18.87 2.50 -25.46
CA TYR A 66 20.25 2.95 -25.59
C TYR A 66 21.15 2.00 -26.41
N ASN A 67 20.61 0.85 -26.84
CA ASN A 67 21.32 -0.20 -27.59
C ASN A 67 22.57 -0.69 -26.85
N VAL A 68 22.41 -1.06 -25.58
CA VAL A 68 23.44 -1.60 -24.69
C VAL A 68 22.94 -2.90 -24.05
N PHE A 69 23.81 -3.65 -23.37
CA PHE A 69 23.41 -4.86 -22.66
C PHE A 69 22.68 -4.54 -21.35
N GLU A 70 21.72 -5.38 -20.96
CA GLU A 70 20.98 -5.23 -19.70
C GLU A 70 21.93 -5.22 -18.48
N ASP A 71 22.94 -6.11 -18.51
CA ASP A 71 23.94 -6.26 -17.44
C ASP A 71 24.74 -4.98 -17.17
N GLU A 72 25.05 -4.20 -18.22
CA GLU A 72 25.80 -2.94 -18.07
C GLU A 72 25.00 -1.89 -17.26
N ILE A 73 23.69 -1.83 -17.48
CA ILE A 73 22.80 -0.94 -16.71
C ILE A 73 22.57 -1.51 -15.31
N GLU A 74 22.44 -2.82 -15.18
CA GLU A 74 22.21 -3.51 -13.91
C GLU A 74 23.41 -3.31 -12.96
N GLU A 75 24.63 -3.47 -13.44
CA GLU A 75 25.86 -3.23 -12.67
C GLU A 75 25.92 -1.78 -12.14
N GLU A 76 25.64 -0.77 -12.95
CA GLU A 76 25.63 0.62 -12.48
C GLU A 76 24.47 0.89 -11.51
N ALA A 77 23.29 0.32 -11.76
CA ALA A 77 22.16 0.44 -10.84
C ALA A 77 22.46 -0.21 -9.47
N GLU A 78 23.11 -1.37 -9.44
CA GLU A 78 23.54 -2.05 -8.23
C GLU A 78 24.62 -1.27 -7.47
N LYS A 79 25.62 -0.74 -8.16
CA LYS A 79 26.72 0.05 -7.59
C LYS A 79 26.19 1.29 -6.86
N TRP A 80 25.19 1.97 -7.42
CA TRP A 80 24.59 3.16 -6.83
C TRP A 80 23.33 2.85 -6.01
N LEU A 81 22.88 1.59 -5.99
CA LEU A 81 21.62 1.14 -5.36
C LEU A 81 20.40 1.93 -5.82
N ASP A 82 20.46 2.49 -7.04
CA ASP A 82 19.46 3.39 -7.61
C ASP A 82 19.59 3.44 -9.14
N LEU A 83 18.57 2.98 -9.86
CA LEU A 83 18.59 2.95 -11.32
C LEU A 83 18.70 4.37 -11.92
N GLY A 84 18.06 5.37 -11.32
CA GLY A 84 18.15 6.76 -11.80
C GLY A 84 19.56 7.34 -11.66
N GLU A 85 20.22 7.08 -10.52
CA GLU A 85 21.63 7.48 -10.31
C GLU A 85 22.57 6.69 -11.20
N GLY A 86 22.36 5.36 -11.30
CA GLY A 86 23.14 4.50 -12.19
C GLY A 86 23.11 5.02 -13.63
N MET A 87 21.93 5.37 -14.14
CA MET A 87 21.80 5.94 -15.50
C MET A 87 22.45 7.32 -15.63
N LEU A 88 22.44 8.17 -14.60
CA LEU A 88 23.17 9.45 -14.61
C LEU A 88 24.68 9.23 -14.81
N GLN A 89 25.23 8.23 -14.13
CA GLN A 89 26.65 7.89 -14.21
C GLN A 89 27.00 7.12 -15.50
N PHE A 90 26.09 6.26 -15.97
CA PHE A 90 26.24 5.50 -17.20
C PHE A 90 26.29 6.39 -18.44
N LEU A 91 25.54 7.48 -18.46
CA LEU A 91 25.48 8.44 -19.59
C LEU A 91 26.54 9.52 -19.41
N TYR A 92 27.79 9.22 -19.78
CA TYR A 92 28.98 10.06 -19.58
C TYR A 92 28.90 11.49 -20.18
N TYR A 93 28.11 11.69 -21.23
CA TYR A 93 28.05 12.97 -21.93
C TYR A 93 26.63 13.54 -21.91
N ASP A 94 26.49 14.75 -21.39
CA ASP A 94 25.23 15.50 -21.50
C ASP A 94 25.07 15.98 -22.94
N LYS A 95 23.97 15.59 -23.56
CA LYS A 95 23.65 15.96 -24.96
C LYS A 95 22.83 17.27 -24.96
N PRO A 96 22.83 18.02 -26.09
CA PRO A 96 21.82 19.04 -26.27
C PRO A 96 20.44 18.43 -26.09
N HIS A 97 19.64 18.97 -25.17
CA HIS A 97 18.35 18.39 -24.79
C HIS A 97 17.22 19.36 -25.04
N LEU A 98 16.06 18.82 -25.32
CA LEU A 98 14.80 19.57 -25.33
C LEU A 98 14.24 19.62 -23.91
N ASP A 99 13.87 20.83 -23.47
CA ASP A 99 13.28 21.00 -22.15
C ASP A 99 11.80 20.59 -22.18
N MET A 100 11.50 19.45 -21.57
CA MET A 100 10.14 18.90 -21.51
C MET A 100 9.29 19.63 -20.48
N SER A 101 7.99 19.83 -20.76
CA SER A 101 7.06 20.36 -19.78
C SER A 101 6.74 19.33 -18.68
N LEU A 102 6.32 19.79 -17.49
CA LEU A 102 5.88 18.90 -16.42
C LEU A 102 4.64 18.09 -16.80
N GLN A 103 3.75 18.68 -17.61
CA GLN A 103 2.55 18.00 -18.12
C GLN A 103 2.92 16.85 -19.06
N GLN A 104 3.91 17.06 -19.96
CA GLN A 104 4.43 16.00 -20.82
C GLN A 104 5.10 14.89 -20.00
N MET A 105 5.88 15.26 -18.97
CA MET A 105 6.47 14.27 -18.06
C MET A 105 5.38 13.41 -17.39
N ILE A 106 4.33 14.02 -16.86
CA ILE A 106 3.21 13.30 -16.23
C ILE A 106 2.55 12.36 -17.24
N ALA A 107 2.27 12.84 -18.45
CA ALA A 107 1.68 12.00 -19.50
C ALA A 107 2.53 10.77 -19.80
N LEU A 108 3.86 10.89 -19.87
CA LEU A 108 4.75 9.76 -20.05
C LEU A 108 4.75 8.82 -18.84
N LEU A 109 4.68 9.36 -17.61
CA LEU A 109 4.65 8.56 -16.39
C LEU A 109 3.35 7.75 -16.24
N GLU A 110 2.25 8.21 -16.83
CA GLU A 110 0.93 7.57 -16.80
C GLU A 110 0.72 6.54 -17.92
N LEU A 111 1.63 6.42 -18.90
CA LEU A 111 1.54 5.44 -19.96
C LEU A 111 1.58 4.00 -19.41
N ASP A 112 0.72 3.13 -19.92
CA ASP A 112 0.73 1.71 -19.51
C ASP A 112 1.95 0.97 -20.07
N CYS A 113 2.87 0.63 -19.21
CA CYS A 113 4.10 -0.08 -19.51
C CYS A 113 3.96 -1.61 -19.44
N SER A 114 2.77 -2.16 -19.62
CA SER A 114 2.53 -3.62 -19.54
C SER A 114 3.26 -4.42 -20.64
N SER A 115 3.52 -3.83 -21.80
CA SER A 115 4.16 -4.50 -22.97
C SER A 115 5.21 -3.63 -23.65
N MET A 116 6.33 -4.24 -24.05
CA MET A 116 7.35 -3.59 -24.90
C MET A 116 6.90 -3.34 -26.35
N LYS A 117 5.81 -3.98 -26.79
CA LYS A 117 5.21 -3.77 -28.12
C LYS A 117 4.16 -2.66 -28.10
N SER A 118 3.95 -2.02 -26.96
CA SER A 118 2.99 -0.91 -26.81
C SER A 118 3.53 0.38 -27.40
N ASP A 119 2.63 1.27 -27.79
CA ASP A 119 2.98 2.64 -28.20
C ASP A 119 3.72 3.39 -27.07
N ALA A 120 3.43 3.04 -25.81
CA ALA A 120 4.12 3.55 -24.62
C ALA A 120 5.65 3.37 -24.70
N TYR A 121 6.12 2.17 -25.10
CA TYR A 121 7.55 1.92 -25.23
C TYR A 121 8.20 2.86 -26.24
N SER A 122 7.60 2.99 -27.42
CA SER A 122 8.12 3.84 -28.51
C SER A 122 8.08 5.33 -28.13
N GLU A 123 7.04 5.76 -27.40
CA GLU A 123 6.89 7.14 -26.95
C GLU A 123 7.88 7.49 -25.84
N ILE A 124 8.04 6.65 -24.83
CA ILE A 124 9.05 6.84 -23.78
C ILE A 124 10.45 6.84 -24.38
N GLY A 125 10.77 5.91 -25.30
CA GLY A 125 12.07 5.84 -25.93
C GLY A 125 12.45 7.11 -26.70
N ARG A 126 11.52 7.67 -27.50
CA ARG A 126 11.73 8.94 -28.21
C ARG A 126 11.97 10.10 -27.26
N ASN A 127 11.24 10.17 -26.18
CA ASN A 127 11.32 11.29 -25.24
C ASN A 127 12.56 11.20 -24.34
N ILE A 128 12.86 10.01 -23.77
CA ILE A 128 13.97 9.85 -22.83
C ILE A 128 15.33 10.12 -23.48
N THR A 129 15.51 9.79 -24.76
CA THR A 129 16.75 10.07 -25.51
C THR A 129 16.96 11.55 -25.78
N SER A 130 15.93 12.40 -25.66
CA SER A 130 16.02 13.86 -25.80
C SER A 130 16.16 14.61 -24.47
N MET A 131 16.13 13.90 -23.34
CA MET A 131 16.32 14.47 -22.00
C MET A 131 17.81 14.67 -21.67
N SER A 132 18.14 15.62 -20.79
CA SER A 132 19.46 15.67 -20.15
C SER A 132 19.66 14.52 -19.18
N ASN A 133 20.90 14.17 -18.87
CA ASN A 133 21.19 13.08 -17.94
C ASN A 133 20.52 13.31 -16.56
N LEU A 134 20.49 14.54 -16.07
CA LEU A 134 19.80 14.88 -14.83
C LEU A 134 18.28 14.69 -14.93
N GLN A 135 17.68 15.04 -16.08
CA GLN A 135 16.25 14.80 -16.31
C GLN A 135 15.96 13.29 -16.39
N ILE A 136 16.82 12.48 -17.00
CA ILE A 136 16.71 11.03 -17.08
C ILE A 136 16.72 10.40 -15.68
N LYS A 137 17.66 10.81 -14.82
CA LYS A 137 17.72 10.39 -13.40
C LYS A 137 16.38 10.59 -12.72
N TRP A 138 15.85 11.79 -12.78
CA TRP A 138 14.60 12.13 -12.07
C TRP A 138 13.37 11.53 -12.74
N PHE A 139 13.34 11.42 -14.08
CA PHE A 139 12.29 10.71 -14.78
C PHE A 139 12.22 9.23 -14.33
N ILE A 140 13.33 8.50 -14.30
CA ILE A 140 13.38 7.11 -13.88
C ILE A 140 12.91 6.94 -12.43
N ARG A 141 13.37 7.79 -11.53
CA ARG A 141 12.95 7.75 -10.12
C ARG A 141 11.44 7.96 -9.95
N TYR A 142 10.83 8.90 -10.67
CA TYR A 142 9.38 9.09 -10.66
C TYR A 142 8.65 7.98 -11.42
N TRP A 143 9.22 7.47 -12.50
CA TRP A 143 8.68 6.37 -13.28
C TRP A 143 8.58 5.08 -12.46
N LEU A 144 9.61 4.76 -11.67
CA LEU A 144 9.63 3.66 -10.71
C LEU A 144 8.92 3.97 -9.38
N ARG A 145 8.42 5.18 -9.21
CA ARG A 145 7.80 5.69 -7.97
C ARG A 145 8.72 5.61 -6.74
N THR A 146 10.01 5.77 -6.93
CA THR A 146 11.05 5.78 -5.90
C THR A 146 11.88 7.07 -5.95
N PRO A 147 11.28 8.26 -5.74
CA PRO A 147 11.98 9.55 -5.98
C PRO A 147 13.19 9.78 -5.06
N ARG A 148 13.28 9.12 -3.90
CA ARG A 148 14.41 9.14 -2.94
C ARG A 148 14.88 10.54 -2.49
N ASN A 149 14.13 11.60 -2.80
CA ASN A 149 14.43 12.98 -2.41
C ASN A 149 13.94 13.33 -0.99
N GLY A 150 13.32 12.37 -0.29
CA GLY A 150 12.77 12.55 1.04
C GLY A 150 11.52 13.45 1.09
N ILE A 151 10.90 13.75 -0.06
CA ILE A 151 9.60 14.42 -0.13
C ILE A 151 8.50 13.38 0.08
N ASN A 152 7.50 13.74 0.85
CA ASN A 152 6.25 13.00 1.01
C ASN A 152 5.06 13.96 0.93
N THR A 153 3.86 13.41 0.79
CA THR A 153 2.62 14.20 0.67
C THR A 153 2.45 15.23 1.79
N SER A 154 2.79 14.87 3.05
CA SER A 154 2.72 15.80 4.18
C SER A 154 3.71 16.96 4.06
N MET A 155 4.87 16.74 3.46
CA MET A 155 5.83 17.82 3.21
C MET A 155 5.33 18.77 2.12
N VAL A 156 4.75 18.23 1.04
CA VAL A 156 4.13 19.07 -0.02
C VAL A 156 2.99 19.89 0.54
N GLU A 157 2.09 19.29 1.34
CA GLU A 157 1.00 19.97 2.04
C GLU A 157 1.51 21.17 2.87
N LYS A 158 2.54 20.95 3.69
CA LYS A 158 3.14 21.99 4.52
C LYS A 158 3.85 23.07 3.70
N SER A 159 4.43 22.71 2.56
CA SER A 159 5.04 23.67 1.64
C SER A 159 3.99 24.54 0.95
N MET A 160 2.85 23.97 0.60
CA MET A 160 1.69 24.70 0.09
C MET A 160 1.07 25.59 1.19
N SER A 161 0.94 25.10 2.41
CA SER A 161 0.48 25.92 3.55
C SER A 161 1.39 27.15 3.77
N LEU A 162 2.70 26.96 3.60
CA LEU A 162 3.67 28.07 3.66
C LEU A 162 3.51 29.04 2.48
N LEU A 163 3.29 28.51 1.25
CA LEU A 163 3.11 29.33 0.04
C LEU A 163 1.88 30.23 0.14
N TYR A 164 0.76 29.70 0.62
CA TYR A 164 -0.52 30.40 0.66
C TYR A 164 -0.80 31.11 2.00
N ASP A 165 0.13 31.01 2.95
CA ASP A 165 -0.05 31.53 4.32
C ASP A 165 -1.38 31.04 4.94
N LYS A 166 -1.70 29.76 4.73
CA LYS A 166 -2.99 29.16 5.09
C LYS A 166 -2.84 27.72 5.52
N ASP A 167 -3.49 27.31 6.62
CA ASP A 167 -3.58 25.89 6.99
C ASP A 167 -4.57 25.17 6.06
N ILE A 168 -4.00 24.39 5.12
CA ILE A 168 -4.77 23.62 4.16
C ILE A 168 -5.03 22.18 4.62
N SER A 169 -4.56 21.78 5.79
CA SER A 169 -4.65 20.40 6.30
C SER A 169 -6.08 19.90 6.45
N LYS A 170 -7.05 20.77 6.67
CA LYS A 170 -8.48 20.43 6.71
C LYS A 170 -9.02 20.00 5.35
N PHE A 171 -8.52 20.57 4.26
CA PHE A 171 -8.98 20.27 2.89
C PHE A 171 -8.22 19.09 2.28
N SER A 172 -6.95 18.89 2.63
CA SER A 172 -6.11 17.81 2.10
C SER A 172 -6.57 16.40 2.51
N LYS A 173 -7.50 16.30 3.48
CA LYS A 173 -8.13 15.03 3.87
C LYS A 173 -9.10 14.50 2.82
N THR A 174 -9.69 15.38 2.04
CA THR A 174 -10.81 15.11 1.12
C THR A 174 -10.55 15.57 -0.31
N ASN A 175 -9.39 16.15 -0.57
CA ASN A 175 -8.97 16.63 -1.88
C ASN A 175 -7.53 16.20 -2.17
N SER A 176 -7.18 16.00 -3.44
CA SER A 176 -5.79 15.91 -3.84
C SER A 176 -5.12 17.28 -3.71
N LEU A 177 -3.82 17.30 -3.38
CA LEU A 177 -3.10 18.58 -3.22
C LEU A 177 -3.06 19.36 -4.53
N SER A 178 -2.89 18.68 -5.66
CA SER A 178 -2.87 19.31 -6.97
C SER A 178 -4.21 19.97 -7.34
N SER A 179 -5.35 19.33 -6.99
CA SER A 179 -6.67 19.89 -7.26
C SER A 179 -6.97 21.16 -6.46
N MET A 180 -6.33 21.33 -5.30
CA MET A 180 -6.53 22.50 -4.44
C MET A 180 -5.83 23.77 -4.97
N VAL A 181 -4.76 23.63 -5.77
CA VAL A 181 -3.96 24.75 -6.27
C VAL A 181 -4.82 25.81 -6.98
N MET A 182 -5.75 25.35 -7.84
CA MET A 182 -6.59 26.28 -8.61
C MET A 182 -7.50 27.15 -7.72
N TYR A 183 -7.98 26.60 -6.62
CA TYR A 183 -8.79 27.35 -5.64
C TYR A 183 -7.91 28.32 -4.86
N LEU A 184 -6.78 27.84 -4.35
CA LEU A 184 -5.86 28.62 -3.52
C LEU A 184 -5.20 29.78 -4.30
N ASP A 185 -4.87 29.58 -5.57
CA ASP A 185 -4.35 30.65 -6.45
C ASP A 185 -5.36 31.79 -6.70
N ASN A 186 -6.66 31.49 -6.52
CA ASN A 186 -7.74 32.48 -6.61
C ASN A 186 -8.24 32.99 -5.23
N ASP A 187 -7.46 32.73 -4.18
CA ASP A 187 -7.79 33.08 -2.78
C ASP A 187 -9.16 32.50 -2.33
N LYS A 188 -9.49 31.29 -2.84
CA LYS A 188 -10.71 30.56 -2.47
C LYS A 188 -10.38 29.34 -1.67
N ASP A 189 -11.28 28.97 -0.76
CA ASP A 189 -11.21 27.66 -0.09
C ASP A 189 -11.55 26.56 -1.10
N PRO A 190 -10.78 25.45 -1.13
CA PRO A 190 -11.19 24.25 -1.83
C PRO A 190 -12.53 23.73 -1.31
N PRO A 191 -13.31 23.01 -2.13
CA PRO A 191 -14.54 22.38 -1.67
C PRO A 191 -14.27 21.40 -0.53
N GLU A 192 -15.29 21.15 0.29
CA GLU A 192 -15.15 20.18 1.40
C GLU A 192 -14.77 18.77 0.94
N HIS A 193 -15.24 18.40 -0.25
CA HIS A 193 -14.85 17.13 -0.91
C HIS A 193 -14.97 17.27 -2.44
N THR A 194 -13.97 16.73 -3.15
CA THR A 194 -14.02 16.59 -4.62
C THR A 194 -14.28 15.13 -4.98
N HIS A 195 -15.28 14.85 -5.82
CA HIS A 195 -15.53 13.50 -6.33
C HIS A 195 -14.26 12.92 -6.99
N GLY A 196 -13.98 11.64 -6.74
CA GLY A 196 -12.74 11.01 -7.21
C GLY A 196 -11.48 11.33 -6.40
N ALA A 197 -11.56 12.24 -5.41
CA ALA A 197 -10.46 12.45 -4.47
C ALA A 197 -10.49 11.40 -3.36
N TYR A 198 -9.48 10.53 -3.35
CA TYR A 198 -9.36 9.47 -2.36
C TYR A 198 -9.18 10.02 -0.95
N ILE A 199 -10.00 9.54 -0.02
CA ILE A 199 -9.92 9.89 1.39
C ILE A 199 -9.07 8.87 2.13
N LYS A 200 -7.99 9.33 2.78
CA LYS A 200 -7.12 8.43 3.55
C LYS A 200 -7.90 7.76 4.68
N PRO A 201 -7.89 6.41 4.80
CA PRO A 201 -8.76 5.70 5.71
C PRO A 201 -8.37 5.85 7.19
N MET A 202 -9.38 5.93 8.04
CA MET A 202 -9.24 5.77 9.49
C MET A 202 -8.84 4.34 9.81
N LEU A 203 -7.84 4.14 10.68
CA LEU A 203 -7.30 2.83 11.01
C LEU A 203 -7.57 2.47 12.47
N ALA A 204 -7.94 1.21 12.70
CA ALA A 204 -8.21 0.68 14.03
C ALA A 204 -6.93 0.46 14.86
N LYS A 205 -7.06 0.64 16.19
CA LYS A 205 -6.16 0.09 17.20
C LYS A 205 -6.69 -1.27 17.70
N SER A 206 -5.81 -2.06 18.32
CA SER A 206 -6.25 -3.28 19.00
C SER A 206 -7.02 -2.90 20.27
N TYR A 207 -8.10 -3.63 20.55
CA TYR A 207 -8.83 -3.55 21.81
C TYR A 207 -7.95 -4.09 22.96
N THR A 208 -7.86 -3.34 24.04
CA THR A 208 -7.04 -3.67 25.23
C THR A 208 -7.84 -3.56 26.52
N GLY A 209 -9.18 -3.74 26.45
CA GLY A 209 -10.07 -3.66 27.60
C GLY A 209 -10.63 -2.26 27.89
N LYS A 210 -10.15 -1.19 27.20
CA LYS A 210 -10.70 0.17 27.34
C LYS A 210 -11.70 0.45 26.23
N LEU A 211 -12.88 0.92 26.62
CA LEU A 211 -13.99 1.25 25.72
C LEU A 211 -14.24 2.77 25.71
N PRO A 212 -14.79 3.31 24.61
CA PRO A 212 -15.42 4.62 24.59
C PRO A 212 -16.69 4.64 25.49
N ASP A 213 -17.13 5.81 25.90
CA ASP A 213 -18.34 5.97 26.72
C ASP A 213 -19.60 5.56 25.94
N ARG A 214 -19.69 5.95 24.69
CA ARG A 214 -20.76 5.54 23.76
C ARG A 214 -20.15 4.80 22.59
N PHE A 215 -20.52 3.54 22.40
CA PHE A 215 -19.97 2.74 21.32
C PHE A 215 -21.00 1.79 20.71
N ILE A 216 -20.68 1.32 19.52
CA ILE A 216 -21.38 0.23 18.84
C ILE A 216 -20.38 -0.85 18.45
N ILE A 217 -20.86 -2.07 18.35
CA ILE A 217 -20.07 -3.22 17.91
C ILE A 217 -20.59 -3.67 16.55
N ASP A 218 -19.69 -3.86 15.58
CA ASP A 218 -20.01 -4.50 14.33
C ASP A 218 -19.04 -5.67 14.01
N THR A 219 -19.41 -6.48 13.04
CA THR A 219 -18.60 -7.62 12.58
C THR A 219 -17.34 -7.12 11.90
N LYS A 220 -16.20 -7.75 12.25
CA LYS A 220 -14.95 -7.57 11.49
C LYS A 220 -14.86 -8.61 10.39
N TYR A 221 -15.06 -8.18 9.16
CA TYR A 221 -14.97 -9.01 7.97
C TYR A 221 -13.51 -9.26 7.56
N ASP A 222 -13.21 -10.44 7.03
CA ASP A 222 -11.88 -10.77 6.50
C ASP A 222 -11.84 -10.56 4.98
N GLY A 223 -11.78 -9.32 4.57
CA GLY A 223 -11.76 -8.89 3.19
C GLY A 223 -10.69 -7.86 2.90
N ASN A 224 -10.88 -7.14 1.81
CA ASN A 224 -10.13 -5.94 1.48
C ASN A 224 -11.01 -4.72 1.62
N ARG A 225 -10.46 -3.66 2.23
CA ARG A 225 -11.14 -2.38 2.40
C ARG A 225 -11.08 -1.55 1.14
N TYR A 226 -12.22 -0.98 0.78
CA TYR A 226 -12.39 -0.11 -0.39
C TYR A 226 -13.16 1.16 -0.03
N GLN A 227 -13.03 2.17 -0.91
CA GLN A 227 -13.93 3.31 -0.94
C GLN A 227 -14.69 3.29 -2.26
N ILE A 228 -15.99 3.52 -2.20
CA ILE A 228 -16.84 3.67 -3.38
C ILE A 228 -17.29 5.11 -3.44
N HIS A 229 -16.95 5.79 -4.53
CA HIS A 229 -17.35 7.15 -4.84
C HIS A 229 -18.39 7.10 -5.94
N LYS A 230 -19.55 7.69 -5.73
CA LYS A 230 -20.61 7.86 -6.74
C LYS A 230 -20.87 9.33 -7.00
N ALA A 231 -20.92 9.70 -8.26
CA ALA A 231 -21.48 10.92 -8.80
C ALA A 231 -22.09 10.61 -10.17
N ASP A 232 -21.60 11.19 -11.27
CA ASP A 232 -22.00 10.83 -12.62
C ASP A 232 -21.53 9.43 -13.02
N ASP A 233 -20.43 8.99 -12.41
CA ASP A 233 -19.86 7.66 -12.50
C ASP A 233 -19.60 7.04 -11.11
N ILE A 234 -19.16 5.77 -11.09
CA ILE A 234 -18.71 5.09 -9.86
C ILE A 234 -17.22 4.79 -9.98
N ILE A 235 -16.48 5.21 -8.96
CA ILE A 235 -15.06 4.91 -8.83
C ILE A 235 -14.84 4.07 -7.57
N VAL A 236 -14.17 2.93 -7.71
CA VAL A 236 -13.78 2.05 -6.59
C VAL A 236 -12.29 2.22 -6.34
N PHE A 237 -11.93 2.66 -5.14
CA PHE A 237 -10.55 2.76 -4.68
C PHE A 237 -10.22 1.65 -3.70
N ASN A 238 -9.04 1.06 -3.84
CA ASN A 238 -8.52 0.17 -2.80
C ASN A 238 -7.95 0.98 -1.62
N ARG A 239 -7.61 0.29 -0.53
CA ARG A 239 -7.04 0.89 0.69
C ARG A 239 -5.80 1.78 0.47
N LYS A 240 -5.11 1.66 -0.65
CA LYS A 240 -3.92 2.46 -1.00
C LYS A 240 -4.25 3.63 -1.94
N GLY A 241 -5.52 3.86 -2.25
CA GLY A 241 -5.98 4.92 -3.15
C GLY A 241 -5.78 4.60 -4.64
N LYS A 242 -5.51 3.33 -5.00
CA LYS A 242 -5.50 2.92 -6.40
C LYS A 242 -6.91 2.68 -6.89
N VAL A 243 -7.27 3.22 -8.06
CA VAL A 243 -8.52 2.91 -8.77
C VAL A 243 -8.49 1.43 -9.19
N VAL A 244 -9.57 0.71 -8.86
CA VAL A 244 -9.74 -0.71 -9.13
C VAL A 244 -11.16 -1.02 -9.63
N THR A 245 -11.84 -0.03 -10.17
CA THR A 245 -13.23 -0.10 -10.64
C THR A 245 -13.46 -1.30 -11.55
N ASP A 246 -12.58 -1.54 -12.51
CA ASP A 246 -12.67 -2.64 -13.47
C ASP A 246 -12.60 -4.04 -12.84
N GLN A 247 -12.05 -4.15 -11.64
CA GLN A 247 -11.94 -5.43 -10.93
C GLN A 247 -13.25 -5.87 -10.27
N TYR A 248 -14.20 -4.92 -10.10
CA TYR A 248 -15.42 -5.11 -9.33
C TYR A 248 -16.67 -4.61 -10.06
N PRO A 249 -16.99 -5.14 -11.27
CA PRO A 249 -18.16 -4.68 -12.05
C PRO A 249 -19.50 -4.97 -11.36
N ASP A 250 -19.57 -6.02 -10.55
CA ASP A 250 -20.70 -6.35 -9.68
C ASP A 250 -20.91 -5.30 -8.57
N VAL A 251 -19.84 -4.89 -7.89
CA VAL A 251 -19.88 -3.83 -6.86
C VAL A 251 -20.30 -2.49 -7.47
N VAL A 252 -19.82 -2.17 -8.67
CA VAL A 252 -20.28 -0.99 -9.44
C VAL A 252 -21.77 -1.07 -9.68
N SER A 253 -22.27 -2.24 -10.12
CA SER A 253 -23.70 -2.45 -10.35
C SER A 253 -24.52 -2.28 -9.06
N TRP A 254 -24.04 -2.78 -7.91
CA TRP A 254 -24.75 -2.60 -6.63
C TRP A 254 -24.74 -1.15 -6.18
N GLY A 255 -23.57 -0.48 -6.19
CA GLY A 255 -23.44 0.94 -5.81
C GLY A 255 -24.30 1.87 -6.68
N SER A 256 -24.51 1.52 -7.97
CA SER A 256 -25.38 2.31 -8.86
C SER A 256 -26.83 2.35 -8.38
N LYS A 257 -27.30 1.30 -7.70
CA LYS A 257 -28.67 1.15 -7.20
C LYS A 257 -28.89 1.76 -5.82
N PHE A 258 -27.85 2.22 -5.13
CA PHE A 258 -28.01 2.90 -3.84
C PHE A 258 -28.77 4.21 -4.03
N ASP A 259 -29.70 4.51 -3.12
CA ASP A 259 -30.65 5.64 -3.23
C ASP A 259 -30.00 7.00 -2.88
N ALA A 260 -28.90 7.29 -3.55
CA ALA A 260 -28.24 8.59 -3.51
C ALA A 260 -27.50 8.86 -4.80
N ASN A 261 -27.59 10.09 -5.32
CA ASN A 261 -26.90 10.51 -6.55
C ASN A 261 -25.41 10.77 -6.34
N LYS A 262 -25.02 11.18 -5.13
CA LYS A 262 -23.61 11.46 -4.80
C LYS A 262 -23.29 10.93 -3.40
N PHE A 263 -22.26 10.09 -3.30
CA PHE A 263 -21.77 9.61 -2.00
C PHE A 263 -20.31 9.18 -2.05
N VAL A 264 -19.70 9.11 -0.88
CA VAL A 264 -18.46 8.38 -0.63
C VAL A 264 -18.69 7.49 0.59
N ILE A 265 -18.52 6.19 0.40
CA ILE A 265 -18.67 5.18 1.44
C ILE A 265 -17.39 4.42 1.65
N ASP A 266 -17.20 3.97 2.90
CA ASP A 266 -16.11 3.11 3.32
C ASP A 266 -16.68 1.70 3.54
N CYS A 267 -16.07 0.71 2.92
CA CYS A 267 -16.62 -0.63 2.84
C CYS A 267 -15.55 -1.70 2.88
N GLU A 268 -15.95 -2.92 3.20
CA GLU A 268 -15.17 -4.13 3.03
C GLU A 268 -15.78 -4.99 1.93
N ILE A 269 -14.93 -5.60 1.09
CA ILE A 269 -15.33 -6.61 0.11
C ILE A 269 -14.61 -7.89 0.49
N PHE A 270 -15.35 -8.96 0.71
CA PHE A 270 -14.82 -10.26 1.09
C PHE A 270 -15.41 -11.38 0.24
N PRO A 271 -14.67 -12.50 0.04
CA PRO A 271 -15.12 -13.59 -0.80
C PRO A 271 -16.13 -14.46 -0.05
N ILE A 272 -17.13 -14.95 -0.80
CA ILE A 272 -18.17 -15.86 -0.28
C ILE A 272 -18.21 -17.14 -1.10
N ASP A 273 -18.85 -18.18 -0.53
CA ASP A 273 -19.23 -19.40 -1.23
C ASP A 273 -20.57 -19.24 -1.95
N GLU A 274 -21.04 -20.30 -2.59
CA GLU A 274 -22.32 -20.34 -3.34
C GLU A 274 -23.55 -20.14 -2.45
N VAL A 275 -23.44 -20.38 -1.14
CA VAL A 275 -24.52 -20.19 -0.17
C VAL A 275 -24.40 -18.91 0.64
N GLY A 276 -23.35 -18.09 0.35
CA GLY A 276 -23.17 -16.76 0.94
C GLY A 276 -22.30 -16.73 2.21
N ASN A 277 -21.67 -17.83 2.60
CA ASN A 277 -20.78 -17.85 3.76
C ASN A 277 -19.41 -17.25 3.40
N PRO A 278 -18.74 -16.54 4.34
CA PRO A 278 -17.38 -16.08 4.15
C PRO A 278 -16.42 -17.23 3.80
N THR A 279 -15.52 -16.98 2.85
CA THR A 279 -14.45 -17.92 2.49
C THR A 279 -13.07 -17.30 2.67
N ALA A 280 -12.02 -18.09 2.46
CA ALA A 280 -10.65 -17.65 2.67
C ALA A 280 -10.32 -16.39 1.86
N HIS A 281 -9.83 -15.35 2.54
CA HIS A 281 -9.45 -14.04 1.97
C HIS A 281 -8.55 -14.15 0.72
N GLN A 282 -7.68 -15.17 0.66
CA GLN A 282 -6.75 -15.39 -0.47
C GLN A 282 -7.46 -15.51 -1.81
N LYS A 283 -8.72 -15.97 -1.84
CA LYS A 283 -9.54 -16.05 -3.06
C LYS A 283 -9.72 -14.69 -3.76
N LEU A 284 -9.67 -13.57 -3.02
CA LEU A 284 -9.69 -12.23 -3.61
C LEU A 284 -8.53 -11.97 -4.58
N GLY A 285 -7.42 -12.73 -4.47
CA GLY A 285 -6.32 -12.68 -5.43
C GLY A 285 -6.78 -12.94 -6.87
N THR A 286 -7.77 -13.81 -7.06
CA THR A 286 -8.39 -14.09 -8.37
C THR A 286 -8.99 -12.82 -8.97
N ARG A 287 -9.74 -12.04 -8.17
CA ARG A 287 -10.33 -10.76 -8.62
C ARG A 287 -9.26 -9.74 -8.99
N VAL A 288 -8.21 -9.63 -8.17
CA VAL A 288 -7.16 -8.61 -8.33
C VAL A 288 -6.29 -8.88 -9.55
N HIS A 289 -5.92 -10.15 -9.79
CA HIS A 289 -4.91 -10.52 -10.79
C HIS A 289 -5.50 -11.02 -12.12
N SER A 290 -6.78 -11.38 -12.19
CA SER A 290 -7.42 -11.84 -13.42
C SER A 290 -7.37 -10.78 -14.52
N LYS A 291 -7.07 -11.21 -15.75
CA LYS A 291 -7.19 -10.40 -16.96
C LYS A 291 -8.65 -10.35 -17.45
N ASP A 292 -9.37 -11.46 -17.30
CA ASP A 292 -10.80 -11.56 -17.62
C ASP A 292 -11.63 -11.20 -16.39
N LYS A 293 -12.16 -9.98 -16.37
CA LYS A 293 -12.88 -9.43 -15.23
C LYS A 293 -14.27 -10.08 -15.06
N GLN A 294 -14.92 -10.46 -16.16
CA GLN A 294 -16.23 -11.12 -16.09
C GLN A 294 -16.10 -12.54 -15.53
N LYS A 295 -15.11 -13.29 -16.01
CA LYS A 295 -14.80 -14.61 -15.46
C LYS A 295 -14.42 -14.53 -13.99
N ALA A 296 -13.65 -13.53 -13.58
CA ALA A 296 -13.26 -13.34 -12.18
C ALA A 296 -14.46 -13.13 -11.25
N VAL A 297 -15.57 -12.55 -11.74
CA VAL A 297 -16.82 -12.41 -10.95
C VAL A 297 -17.40 -13.78 -10.60
N SER A 298 -17.46 -14.70 -11.57
CA SER A 298 -17.97 -16.06 -11.32
C SER A 298 -16.99 -16.93 -10.52
N ASP A 299 -15.68 -16.81 -10.79
CA ASP A 299 -14.66 -17.63 -10.12
C ASP A 299 -14.45 -17.25 -8.64
N CYS A 300 -14.79 -16.02 -8.27
CA CYS A 300 -14.68 -15.51 -6.90
C CYS A 300 -15.87 -14.60 -6.59
N PRO A 301 -17.03 -15.14 -6.23
CA PRO A 301 -18.16 -14.38 -5.71
C PRO A 301 -17.74 -13.59 -4.45
N VAL A 302 -18.26 -12.36 -4.32
CA VAL A 302 -17.94 -11.48 -3.20
C VAL A 302 -19.19 -10.89 -2.57
N GLN A 303 -19.09 -10.48 -1.32
CA GLN A 303 -20.07 -9.65 -0.62
C GLN A 303 -19.48 -8.28 -0.37
N LEU A 304 -20.29 -7.24 -0.57
CA LEU A 304 -20.00 -5.87 -0.18
C LEU A 304 -20.64 -5.59 1.18
N VAL A 305 -19.88 -4.98 2.08
CA VAL A 305 -20.40 -4.50 3.37
C VAL A 305 -19.92 -3.07 3.62
N VAL A 306 -20.89 -2.15 3.77
CA VAL A 306 -20.66 -0.73 4.02
C VAL A 306 -20.72 -0.48 5.53
N PHE A 307 -19.73 0.24 6.07
CA PHE A 307 -19.64 0.48 7.51
C PHE A 307 -19.41 1.94 7.88
N ASP A 308 -19.23 2.85 6.92
CA ASP A 308 -19.14 4.29 7.16
C ASP A 308 -19.54 5.11 5.93
N CYS A 309 -19.99 6.34 6.15
CA CYS A 309 -20.30 7.32 5.11
C CYS A 309 -19.43 8.56 5.28
N MET A 310 -18.59 8.83 4.28
CA MET A 310 -17.64 9.94 4.32
C MET A 310 -18.14 11.18 3.59
N SER A 311 -19.07 11.01 2.64
CA SER A 311 -19.75 12.12 1.94
C SER A 311 -21.14 11.67 1.51
N TYR A 312 -22.12 12.56 1.61
CA TYR A 312 -23.49 12.34 1.18
C TYR A 312 -24.02 13.57 0.47
N MET A 313 -24.59 13.38 -0.73
CA MET A 313 -25.13 14.45 -1.58
C MET A 313 -24.13 15.61 -1.80
N GLY A 314 -22.83 15.27 -1.88
CA GLY A 314 -21.74 16.23 -2.08
C GLY A 314 -21.23 16.92 -0.80
N ASN A 315 -21.87 16.69 0.35
CA ASN A 315 -21.45 17.25 1.63
C ASN A 315 -20.56 16.27 2.39
N ALA A 316 -19.36 16.72 2.80
CA ALA A 316 -18.44 15.92 3.60
C ALA A 316 -19.04 15.61 4.99
N GLN A 317 -18.93 14.34 5.39
CA GLN A 317 -19.42 13.86 6.70
C GLN A 317 -18.29 13.64 7.72
N LEU A 318 -17.03 13.87 7.35
CA LEU A 318 -15.87 13.50 8.16
C LEU A 318 -15.83 14.17 9.53
N ASN A 319 -16.35 15.38 9.63
CA ASN A 319 -16.41 16.15 10.89
C ASN A 319 -17.66 15.84 11.72
N GLN A 320 -18.57 15.02 11.21
CA GLN A 320 -19.75 14.56 11.97
C GLN A 320 -19.37 13.39 12.89
N PRO A 321 -20.01 13.24 14.05
CA PRO A 321 -19.91 12.05 14.87
C PRO A 321 -20.31 10.78 14.12
N TYR A 322 -19.79 9.63 14.55
CA TYR A 322 -20.05 8.36 13.85
C TYR A 322 -21.53 7.98 13.86
N ASP A 323 -22.27 8.23 14.92
CA ASP A 323 -23.73 7.96 14.97
C ASP A 323 -24.48 8.74 13.87
N VAL A 324 -24.13 10.01 13.62
CA VAL A 324 -24.71 10.82 12.55
C VAL A 324 -24.34 10.24 11.18
N ARG A 325 -23.08 9.85 10.96
CA ARG A 325 -22.63 9.25 9.70
C ARG A 325 -23.32 7.92 9.43
N LEU A 326 -23.52 7.13 10.48
CA LEU A 326 -24.21 5.84 10.41
C LEU A 326 -25.69 6.03 10.00
N GLU A 327 -26.38 6.97 10.62
CA GLU A 327 -27.78 7.26 10.28
C GLU A 327 -27.92 7.84 8.86
N VAL A 328 -26.95 8.62 8.39
CA VAL A 328 -26.92 9.07 7.00
C VAL A 328 -26.70 7.88 6.06
N MET A 329 -25.78 6.97 6.36
CA MET A 329 -25.52 5.77 5.58
C MET A 329 -26.77 4.90 5.42
N LYS A 330 -27.49 4.64 6.52
CA LYS A 330 -28.72 3.83 6.52
C LYS A 330 -29.83 4.37 5.63
N LYS A 331 -29.84 5.67 5.30
CA LYS A 331 -30.87 6.29 4.45
C LYS A 331 -30.80 5.84 3.00
N PHE A 332 -29.60 5.47 2.50
CA PHE A 332 -29.40 5.20 1.07
C PHE A 332 -28.69 3.87 0.77
N VAL A 333 -28.04 3.25 1.75
CA VAL A 333 -27.43 1.92 1.60
C VAL A 333 -28.46 0.88 2.02
N PRO A 334 -28.86 -0.06 1.14
CA PRO A 334 -29.80 -1.14 1.51
C PRO A 334 -29.23 -2.01 2.65
N GLU A 335 -30.13 -2.55 3.49
CA GLU A 335 -29.77 -3.27 4.72
C GLU A 335 -28.82 -4.46 4.46
N GLU A 336 -29.00 -5.17 3.36
CA GLU A 336 -28.16 -6.31 2.97
C GLU A 336 -26.70 -5.95 2.70
N TYR A 337 -26.41 -4.66 2.48
CA TYR A 337 -25.04 -4.15 2.31
C TYR A 337 -24.51 -3.41 3.55
N GLN A 338 -25.28 -3.31 4.62
CA GLN A 338 -24.82 -2.67 5.85
C GLN A 338 -24.05 -3.66 6.71
N ALA A 339 -23.04 -3.16 7.43
CA ALA A 339 -22.31 -3.99 8.39
C ALA A 339 -23.26 -4.51 9.48
N ARG A 340 -23.17 -5.81 9.76
CA ARG A 340 -23.95 -6.44 10.83
C ARG A 340 -23.53 -5.85 12.18
N MET A 341 -24.47 -5.25 12.87
CA MET A 341 -24.29 -4.67 14.18
C MET A 341 -24.82 -5.61 15.26
N PHE A 342 -24.20 -5.56 16.43
CA PHE A 342 -24.62 -6.32 17.59
C PHE A 342 -25.36 -5.39 18.55
N GLU A 343 -26.57 -5.79 18.93
CA GLU A 343 -27.32 -5.14 20.01
C GLU A 343 -26.65 -5.44 21.36
N HIS A 344 -26.71 -4.49 22.31
CA HIS A 344 -26.32 -4.71 23.71
C HIS A 344 -24.83 -4.94 24.03
N GLY A 345 -23.93 -4.09 23.70
CA GLY A 345 -22.63 -3.82 24.38
C GLY A 345 -21.79 -4.96 24.98
N ASN A 346 -22.22 -6.22 24.88
CA ASN A 346 -21.49 -7.37 25.38
C ASN A 346 -20.41 -7.81 24.36
N ILE A 347 -19.20 -7.34 24.60
CA ILE A 347 -18.02 -7.58 23.75
C ILE A 347 -17.78 -9.07 23.52
N GLU A 348 -17.83 -9.87 24.61
CA GLU A 348 -17.52 -11.30 24.55
C GLU A 348 -18.56 -12.08 23.76
N ALA A 349 -19.84 -11.79 23.99
CA ALA A 349 -20.92 -12.42 23.24
C ALA A 349 -20.86 -12.07 21.75
N ALA A 350 -20.66 -10.79 21.40
CA ALA A 350 -20.52 -10.34 20.03
C ALA A 350 -19.28 -10.96 19.35
N TYR A 351 -18.16 -11.05 20.06
CA TYR A 351 -16.95 -11.68 19.58
C TYR A 351 -17.17 -13.16 19.27
N ASN A 352 -17.78 -13.93 20.19
CA ASN A 352 -18.05 -15.35 19.99
C ASN A 352 -19.01 -15.59 18.82
N VAL A 353 -20.06 -14.76 18.67
CA VAL A 353 -20.97 -14.85 17.51
C VAL A 353 -20.23 -14.59 16.21
N ALA A 354 -19.34 -13.59 16.16
CA ALA A 354 -18.57 -13.27 14.96
C ALA A 354 -17.61 -14.42 14.59
N ILE A 355 -16.85 -14.95 15.57
CA ILE A 355 -15.90 -16.06 15.33
C ILE A 355 -16.65 -17.32 14.88
N ASN A 356 -17.74 -17.70 15.55
CA ASN A 356 -18.54 -18.87 15.17
C ASN A 356 -19.21 -18.72 13.80
N GLY A 357 -19.42 -17.47 13.34
CA GLY A 357 -19.90 -17.15 12.00
C GLY A 357 -18.82 -17.12 10.93
N GLY A 358 -17.56 -17.48 11.24
CA GLY A 358 -16.44 -17.48 10.30
C GLY A 358 -15.85 -16.10 9.99
N PHE A 359 -16.13 -15.08 10.80
CA PHE A 359 -15.58 -13.75 10.66
C PHE A 359 -14.27 -13.55 11.45
N GLU A 360 -13.47 -12.52 11.09
CA GLU A 360 -12.16 -12.25 11.73
C GLU A 360 -12.28 -11.78 13.21
N GLY A 361 -13.47 -11.40 13.65
CA GLY A 361 -13.73 -10.87 14.97
C GLY A 361 -14.74 -9.73 14.96
N ILE A 362 -14.53 -8.73 15.80
CA ILE A 362 -15.42 -7.56 15.91
C ILE A 362 -14.66 -6.24 15.81
N MET A 363 -15.40 -5.21 15.43
CA MET A 363 -14.99 -3.81 15.49
C MET A 363 -15.82 -3.09 16.55
N ILE A 364 -15.17 -2.23 17.34
CA ILE A 364 -15.81 -1.39 18.33
C ILE A 364 -15.58 0.06 17.91
N LYS A 365 -16.65 0.81 17.76
CA LYS A 365 -16.62 2.16 17.21
C LYS A 365 -17.23 3.15 18.19
N ASP A 366 -16.49 4.21 18.47
CA ASP A 366 -16.93 5.34 19.27
C ASP A 366 -17.98 6.14 18.49
N LEU A 367 -19.20 6.24 19.03
CA LEU A 367 -20.33 6.92 18.40
C LEU A 367 -20.14 8.43 18.29
N ASP A 368 -19.37 9.02 19.20
CA ASP A 368 -19.14 10.48 19.27
C ASP A 368 -17.93 10.93 18.42
N ALA A 369 -17.18 9.96 17.87
CA ALA A 369 -15.94 10.28 17.16
C ALA A 369 -16.15 10.75 15.71
N THR A 370 -15.40 11.76 15.33
CA THR A 370 -15.26 12.17 13.94
C THR A 370 -14.33 11.21 13.16
N TYR A 371 -14.36 11.31 11.81
CA TYR A 371 -13.51 10.47 10.97
C TYR A 371 -12.06 11.00 10.93
N GLU A 372 -11.12 10.24 11.46
CA GLU A 372 -9.71 10.61 11.52
C GLU A 372 -8.89 9.83 10.47
N SER A 373 -8.31 10.50 9.49
CA SER A 373 -7.46 9.88 8.45
C SER A 373 -6.11 9.34 8.98
N LYS A 374 -6.14 8.69 10.14
CA LYS A 374 -4.98 8.11 10.85
C LYS A 374 -5.42 6.90 11.69
N ARG A 375 -4.46 6.30 12.40
CA ARG A 375 -4.78 5.29 13.41
C ARG A 375 -5.40 5.94 14.64
N SER A 376 -6.64 5.58 14.94
CA SER A 376 -7.45 6.20 16.01
C SER A 376 -7.78 5.22 17.14
N LYS A 377 -7.96 5.76 18.33
CA LYS A 377 -8.50 5.05 19.50
C LYS A 377 -10.03 4.92 19.45
N ALA A 378 -10.68 5.74 18.63
CA ALA A 378 -12.13 5.70 18.45
C ALA A 378 -12.60 4.52 17.58
N LEU A 379 -11.66 3.82 16.93
CA LEU A 379 -11.91 2.61 16.16
C LEU A 379 -11.03 1.49 16.72
N LEU A 380 -11.65 0.50 17.35
CA LEU A 380 -10.94 -0.62 17.96
C LEU A 380 -11.30 -1.92 17.23
N LYS A 381 -10.32 -2.82 17.13
CA LYS A 381 -10.53 -4.17 16.63
C LYS A 381 -10.24 -5.20 17.71
N HIS A 382 -11.11 -6.18 17.83
CA HIS A 382 -10.93 -7.35 18.68
C HIS A 382 -10.97 -8.60 17.79
N LYS A 383 -9.87 -9.33 17.76
CA LYS A 383 -9.69 -10.53 16.95
C LYS A 383 -8.89 -11.58 17.75
N PRO A 384 -8.87 -12.84 17.34
CA PRO A 384 -8.09 -13.88 18.02
C PRO A 384 -6.64 -13.43 18.25
N PRO A 385 -6.04 -13.87 19.36
CA PRO A 385 -4.63 -13.63 19.62
C PRO A 385 -3.80 -14.17 18.47
N ARG A 386 -2.66 -13.52 18.22
CA ARG A 386 -1.72 -14.03 17.23
C ARG A 386 -1.15 -15.35 17.68
N ILE A 387 -0.90 -16.21 16.70
CA ILE A 387 -0.15 -17.43 16.89
C ILE A 387 1.32 -17.05 17.16
N GLU A 388 1.91 -17.63 18.19
CA GLU A 388 3.33 -17.50 18.49
C GLU A 388 4.02 -18.83 18.21
N LEU A 389 5.15 -18.77 17.49
CA LEU A 389 5.91 -19.94 17.06
C LEU A 389 7.39 -19.70 17.28
N ASP A 390 8.07 -20.74 17.77
CA ASP A 390 9.52 -20.84 17.68
C ASP A 390 9.88 -21.60 16.39
N VAL A 391 10.61 -20.95 15.50
CA VAL A 391 10.98 -21.47 14.17
C VAL A 391 12.47 -21.34 13.93
N VAL A 392 13.04 -22.18 13.08
CA VAL A 392 14.44 -22.11 12.71
C VAL A 392 14.63 -21.45 11.35
N ILE A 393 15.66 -20.63 11.19
CA ILE A 393 16.02 -20.05 9.89
C ILE A 393 16.71 -21.13 9.04
N THR A 394 16.16 -21.40 7.85
CA THR A 394 16.74 -22.36 6.90
C THR A 394 17.08 -21.74 5.55
N SER A 395 16.47 -20.61 5.21
CA SER A 395 16.80 -19.88 3.98
C SER A 395 16.73 -18.38 4.18
N GLY A 396 17.21 -17.58 3.19
CA GLY A 396 17.08 -16.14 3.24
C GLY A 396 17.46 -15.46 1.95
N LYS A 397 16.94 -14.22 1.78
CA LYS A 397 17.22 -13.37 0.62
C LYS A 397 17.67 -11.99 1.07
N HIS A 398 18.52 -11.37 0.27
CA HIS A 398 18.86 -9.97 0.47
C HIS A 398 17.62 -9.08 0.32
N GLY A 399 17.64 -7.98 1.05
CA GLY A 399 16.66 -6.92 0.86
C GLY A 399 16.93 -6.10 -0.39
N SER A 400 16.09 -5.11 -0.65
CA SER A 400 16.25 -4.13 -1.72
C SER A 400 16.56 -2.73 -1.15
N GLY A 401 17.12 -1.84 -1.96
CA GLY A 401 17.45 -0.48 -1.57
C GLY A 401 18.46 -0.45 -0.42
N LYS A 402 18.16 0.22 0.67
CA LYS A 402 19.06 0.32 1.85
C LYS A 402 19.47 -1.03 2.46
N ARG A 403 18.75 -2.11 2.16
CA ARG A 403 18.97 -3.46 2.68
C ARG A 403 19.59 -4.41 1.66
N ALA A 404 20.07 -3.93 0.50
CA ALA A 404 20.58 -4.76 -0.59
C ALA A 404 21.79 -5.64 -0.18
N GLY A 405 22.60 -5.21 0.77
CA GLY A 405 23.75 -5.97 1.30
C GLY A 405 23.46 -6.86 2.51
N VAL A 406 22.20 -6.91 2.97
CA VAL A 406 21.79 -7.54 4.22
C VAL A 406 20.73 -8.59 3.94
N VAL A 407 20.84 -9.78 4.56
CA VAL A 407 19.74 -10.76 4.51
C VAL A 407 18.55 -10.17 5.29
N ALA A 408 17.49 -9.84 4.59
CA ALA A 408 16.34 -9.11 5.12
C ALA A 408 15.02 -9.88 5.07
N THR A 409 14.99 -11.02 4.39
CA THR A 409 13.86 -11.97 4.39
C THR A 409 14.42 -13.33 4.75
N TYR A 410 13.81 -13.96 5.73
CA TYR A 410 14.24 -15.24 6.29
C TYR A 410 13.17 -16.29 6.02
N GLY A 411 13.51 -17.38 5.31
CA GLY A 411 12.69 -18.58 5.24
C GLY A 411 12.77 -19.31 6.57
N VAL A 412 11.62 -19.64 7.11
CA VAL A 412 11.49 -20.21 8.46
C VAL A 412 10.85 -21.57 8.41
N SER A 413 11.42 -22.50 9.18
CA SER A 413 11.05 -23.91 9.19
C SER A 413 10.72 -24.38 10.60
N VAL A 414 9.91 -25.41 10.66
CA VAL A 414 9.58 -26.17 11.86
C VAL A 414 10.11 -27.60 11.75
N LYS A 415 10.20 -28.32 12.86
CA LYS A 415 10.69 -29.69 12.90
C LYS A 415 9.64 -30.67 12.36
N GLU A 416 10.07 -31.60 11.53
CA GLU A 416 9.28 -32.74 11.10
C GLU A 416 10.02 -34.05 11.41
N GLU A 417 9.35 -34.99 12.01
CA GLU A 417 9.96 -36.28 12.39
C GLU A 417 10.32 -37.11 11.15
N GLY A 418 11.58 -37.48 11.04
CA GLY A 418 12.12 -38.18 9.88
C GLY A 418 12.52 -37.35 8.68
N ALA A 419 12.04 -36.10 8.54
CA ALA A 419 12.34 -35.21 7.42
C ALA A 419 13.26 -34.03 7.78
N GLY A 420 13.54 -33.80 9.08
CA GLY A 420 14.37 -32.72 9.54
C GLY A 420 13.60 -31.40 9.74
N TYR A 421 13.78 -30.42 8.86
CA TYR A 421 13.12 -29.13 8.94
C TYR A 421 12.33 -28.83 7.66
N VAL A 422 11.05 -28.46 7.80
CA VAL A 422 10.14 -28.13 6.70
C VAL A 422 9.81 -26.66 6.76
N GLU A 423 9.99 -25.96 5.63
CA GLU A 423 9.68 -24.53 5.52
C GLU A 423 8.18 -24.29 5.60
N VAL A 424 7.79 -23.34 6.48
CA VAL A 424 6.40 -22.97 6.71
C VAL A 424 6.10 -21.53 6.34
N GLY A 425 7.06 -20.84 5.76
CA GLY A 425 6.89 -19.48 5.27
C GLY A 425 8.15 -18.64 5.39
N SER A 426 8.00 -17.34 5.16
CA SER A 426 9.11 -16.40 5.28
C SER A 426 8.72 -15.16 6.09
N VAL A 427 9.70 -14.59 6.82
CA VAL A 427 9.51 -13.40 7.65
C VAL A 427 10.61 -12.38 7.37
N GLY A 428 10.25 -11.08 7.29
CA GLY A 428 11.21 -9.99 7.02
C GLY A 428 10.92 -8.73 7.84
N SER A 429 10.14 -8.84 8.92
CA SER A 429 9.75 -7.70 9.74
C SER A 429 9.74 -8.07 11.22
N GLY A 430 9.88 -7.06 12.09
CA GLY A 430 9.76 -7.23 13.55
C GLY A 430 11.03 -6.88 14.31
N ILE A 431 12.20 -6.93 13.68
CA ILE A 431 13.49 -6.53 14.27
C ILE A 431 13.96 -5.19 13.69
N SER A 432 14.82 -4.50 14.44
CA SER A 432 15.46 -3.25 14.01
C SER A 432 16.52 -3.49 12.93
N GLU A 433 16.94 -2.43 12.25
CA GLU A 433 18.03 -2.51 11.25
C GLU A 433 19.35 -3.01 11.88
N VAL A 434 19.66 -2.57 13.10
CA VAL A 434 20.86 -3.02 13.83
C VAL A 434 20.80 -4.53 14.11
N GLU A 435 19.65 -5.04 14.56
CA GLU A 435 19.47 -6.47 14.81
C GLU A 435 19.53 -7.27 13.50
N MET A 436 18.99 -6.72 12.41
CA MET A 436 19.03 -7.34 11.07
C MET A 436 20.46 -7.47 10.56
N ASP A 437 21.28 -6.41 10.71
CA ASP A 437 22.69 -6.41 10.35
C ASP A 437 23.46 -7.46 11.16
N ALA A 438 23.26 -7.49 12.48
CA ALA A 438 23.89 -8.47 13.36
C ALA A 438 23.47 -9.91 13.01
N LEU A 439 22.18 -10.14 12.70
CA LEU A 439 21.68 -11.44 12.28
C LEU A 439 22.27 -11.85 10.92
N SER A 440 22.37 -10.92 9.98
CA SER A 440 22.98 -11.16 8.67
C SER A 440 24.44 -11.60 8.78
N VAL A 441 25.21 -11.00 9.68
CA VAL A 441 26.60 -11.43 9.97
C VAL A 441 26.66 -12.85 10.55
N LYS A 442 25.73 -13.20 11.47
CA LYS A 442 25.65 -14.57 12.02
C LYS A 442 25.29 -15.58 10.93
N LEU A 443 24.32 -15.25 10.05
CA LEU A 443 23.86 -16.13 8.96
C LEU A 443 24.94 -16.38 7.91
N LYS A 444 25.75 -15.39 7.56
CA LYS A 444 26.88 -15.55 6.62
C LYS A 444 27.88 -16.63 7.05
N ARG A 445 27.99 -16.91 8.35
CA ARG A 445 28.91 -17.94 8.90
C ARG A 445 28.36 -19.37 8.82
N ILE A 446 27.08 -19.53 8.52
CA ILE A 446 26.38 -20.80 8.49
C ILE A 446 25.70 -21.06 7.14
N VAL A 447 26.14 -20.36 6.09
CA VAL A 447 25.68 -20.62 4.71
C VAL A 447 26.11 -22.03 4.32
N GLU A 448 25.16 -22.80 3.83
CA GLU A 448 25.38 -24.16 3.30
C GLU A 448 25.45 -24.11 1.76
N SER A 449 24.54 -23.37 1.12
CA SER A 449 24.51 -23.21 -0.32
C SER A 449 23.85 -21.89 -0.73
N TYR A 450 24.00 -21.53 -2.00
CA TYR A 450 23.36 -20.36 -2.63
C TYR A 450 22.82 -20.77 -3.98
N ASP A 451 21.56 -20.48 -4.25
CA ASP A 451 20.91 -20.74 -5.53
C ASP A 451 19.88 -19.66 -5.85
N ASN A 452 19.91 -19.14 -7.08
CA ASN A 452 18.93 -18.19 -7.60
C ASN A 452 18.54 -17.03 -6.66
N GLY A 453 19.54 -16.38 -6.04
CA GLY A 453 19.31 -15.25 -5.12
C GLY A 453 18.86 -15.65 -3.71
N THR A 454 18.81 -16.95 -3.41
CA THR A 454 18.44 -17.50 -2.10
C THR A 454 19.66 -18.16 -1.44
N TYR A 455 19.97 -17.77 -0.23
CA TYR A 455 20.91 -18.45 0.63
C TYR A 455 20.20 -19.55 1.40
N PHE A 456 20.81 -20.72 1.50
CA PHE A 456 20.38 -21.79 2.38
C PHE A 456 21.36 -21.88 3.55
N PHE A 457 20.82 -22.08 4.75
CA PHE A 457 21.57 -22.03 5.98
C PHE A 457 21.46 -23.34 6.75
N LEU A 458 22.55 -23.73 7.38
CA LEU A 458 22.48 -24.75 8.42
C LEU A 458 21.49 -24.30 9.51
N PRO A 459 20.55 -25.14 9.93
CA PRO A 459 19.51 -24.81 10.90
C PRO A 459 20.12 -24.63 12.31
N ARG A 460 20.54 -23.42 12.65
CA ARG A 460 21.21 -23.09 13.93
C ARG A 460 20.60 -21.93 14.68
N ILE A 461 19.81 -21.10 14.03
CA ILE A 461 19.27 -19.87 14.64
C ILE A 461 17.75 -20.01 14.76
N VAL A 462 17.26 -19.95 16.01
CA VAL A 462 15.83 -19.98 16.32
C VAL A 462 15.29 -18.56 16.46
N LEU A 463 14.15 -18.31 15.86
CA LEU A 463 13.37 -17.10 16.02
C LEU A 463 12.06 -17.39 16.73
N GLU A 464 11.69 -16.52 17.64
CA GLU A 464 10.30 -16.41 18.08
C GLU A 464 9.58 -15.45 17.12
N ILE A 465 8.55 -15.95 16.49
CA ILE A 465 7.72 -15.18 15.55
C ILE A 465 6.27 -15.17 15.97
N THR A 466 5.53 -14.15 15.53
CA THR A 466 4.07 -14.14 15.64
C THR A 466 3.46 -14.10 14.25
N SER A 467 2.32 -14.78 14.06
CA SER A 467 1.55 -14.79 12.82
C SER A 467 0.06 -14.59 13.09
N ASP A 468 -0.66 -13.95 12.18
CA ASP A 468 -2.10 -13.77 12.29
C ASP A 468 -2.86 -15.09 12.04
N ALA A 469 -2.33 -15.98 11.18
CA ALA A 469 -2.87 -17.29 10.89
C ALA A 469 -1.82 -18.18 10.21
N VAL A 470 -2.04 -19.48 10.23
CA VAL A 470 -1.38 -20.47 9.37
C VAL A 470 -2.34 -20.82 8.23
N THR A 471 -1.82 -20.92 7.01
CA THR A 471 -2.59 -21.29 5.81
C THR A 471 -2.00 -22.56 5.20
N LYS A 472 -2.84 -23.37 4.56
CA LYS A 472 -2.41 -24.52 3.76
C LYS A 472 -2.58 -24.20 2.29
N ASN A 473 -1.51 -24.33 1.52
CA ASN A 473 -1.50 -24.09 0.09
C ASN A 473 -2.09 -25.28 -0.68
N GLN A 474 -2.41 -25.09 -1.96
CA GLN A 474 -2.97 -26.14 -2.81
C GLN A 474 -2.01 -27.31 -3.03
N ASP A 475 -0.71 -27.08 -2.96
CA ASP A 475 0.35 -28.08 -3.06
C ASP A 475 0.61 -28.85 -1.74
N GLY A 476 -0.17 -28.53 -0.70
CA GLY A 476 -0.06 -29.15 0.62
C GLY A 476 0.96 -28.47 1.55
N THR A 477 1.75 -27.51 1.07
CA THR A 477 2.68 -26.74 1.89
C THR A 477 1.94 -25.75 2.81
N TYR A 478 2.64 -25.24 3.83
CA TYR A 478 2.08 -24.26 4.76
C TYR A 478 2.58 -22.85 4.48
N GLY A 479 1.79 -21.86 4.87
CA GLY A 479 2.13 -20.45 4.79
C GLY A 479 1.78 -19.73 6.09
N LEU A 480 2.48 -18.62 6.38
CA LEU A 480 2.23 -17.76 7.53
C LEU A 480 1.63 -16.43 7.08
N ARG A 481 0.52 -16.02 7.70
CA ARG A 481 -0.14 -14.76 7.39
C ARG A 481 0.42 -13.63 8.25
N PHE A 482 1.03 -12.63 7.61
CA PHE A 482 1.66 -11.47 8.25
C PHE A 482 2.64 -11.81 9.40
N PRO A 483 3.60 -12.70 9.16
CA PRO A 483 4.54 -13.09 10.20
C PRO A 483 5.45 -11.92 10.60
N ARG A 484 5.79 -11.86 11.89
CA ARG A 484 6.72 -10.89 12.44
C ARG A 484 7.64 -11.54 13.46
N ILE A 485 8.92 -11.19 13.42
CA ILE A 485 9.88 -11.60 14.41
C ILE A 485 9.59 -10.83 15.71
N ILE A 486 9.48 -11.56 16.82
CA ILE A 486 9.42 -11.01 18.17
C ILE A 486 10.84 -10.81 18.67
N ARG A 487 11.68 -11.87 18.60
CA ARG A 487 13.08 -11.86 19.01
C ARG A 487 13.85 -13.06 18.46
N ILE A 488 15.17 -12.98 18.54
CA ILE A 488 16.06 -14.13 18.32
C ILE A 488 16.14 -14.92 19.63
N ARG A 489 15.94 -16.23 19.55
CA ARG A 489 15.94 -17.15 20.71
C ARG A 489 17.34 -17.73 20.91
N GLU A 490 18.22 -16.95 21.57
CA GLU A 490 19.55 -17.42 21.93
C GLU A 490 19.55 -18.50 23.04
N ASP A 491 18.42 -18.64 23.71
CA ASP A 491 18.13 -19.61 24.78
C ASP A 491 17.60 -20.95 24.28
N LYS A 492 17.34 -21.10 22.96
CA LYS A 492 16.78 -22.32 22.37
C LYS A 492 17.68 -22.95 21.30
N TYR A 493 17.66 -24.27 21.27
CA TYR A 493 18.27 -25.04 20.19
C TYR A 493 17.26 -25.27 19.05
N PRO A 494 17.71 -25.52 17.82
CA PRO A 494 16.82 -25.87 16.71
C PRO A 494 15.88 -27.04 16.98
N SER A 495 16.31 -27.99 17.80
CA SER A 495 15.49 -29.13 18.26
C SER A 495 14.26 -28.71 19.08
N ASP A 496 14.27 -27.51 19.66
CA ASP A 496 13.25 -27.00 20.57
C ASP A 496 12.22 -26.12 19.84
N CYS A 497 12.33 -25.99 18.50
CA CYS A 497 11.34 -25.28 17.69
C CYS A 497 10.03 -26.05 17.60
N ASN A 498 8.97 -25.37 17.22
CA ASN A 498 7.67 -25.98 16.95
C ASN A 498 7.78 -27.09 15.89
N THR A 499 6.81 -27.98 15.89
CA THR A 499 6.72 -29.12 14.98
C THR A 499 5.68 -28.87 13.89
N ILE A 500 5.71 -29.70 12.84
CA ILE A 500 4.69 -29.66 11.79
C ILE A 500 3.29 -29.94 12.36
N GLN A 501 3.19 -30.79 13.38
CA GLN A 501 1.93 -31.09 14.07
C GLN A 501 1.37 -29.87 14.81
N ASP A 502 2.23 -28.98 15.33
CA ASP A 502 1.78 -27.71 15.92
C ASP A 502 1.18 -26.80 14.83
N ILE A 503 1.82 -26.74 13.65
CA ILE A 503 1.32 -26.00 12.49
C ILE A 503 -0.05 -26.53 12.03
N GLU A 504 -0.21 -27.84 11.97
CA GLU A 504 -1.47 -28.51 11.60
C GLU A 504 -2.62 -28.18 12.56
N ARG A 505 -2.34 -28.14 13.87
CA ARG A 505 -3.35 -27.74 14.87
C ARG A 505 -3.84 -26.32 14.64
N TYR A 506 -2.96 -25.41 14.27
CA TYR A 506 -3.35 -24.03 13.96
C TYR A 506 -4.15 -23.91 12.65
N CYS A 507 -3.91 -24.79 11.67
CA CYS A 507 -4.71 -24.88 10.45
C CYS A 507 -6.11 -25.46 10.69
N SER A 508 -6.25 -26.42 11.60
CA SER A 508 -7.51 -27.14 11.87
C SER A 508 -8.50 -26.33 12.71
N ASN A 509 -8.05 -25.24 13.32
CA ASN A 509 -8.85 -24.34 14.15
C ASN A 509 -9.42 -23.12 13.39
N ILE A 510 -9.30 -23.12 12.07
CA ILE A 510 -9.87 -22.16 11.13
C ILE A 510 -10.89 -22.87 10.24
#